data_85829fe180e18a75fb11eb23639a05e2
#
_entry.id   85829fe180e18a75fb11eb23639a05e2
#
_cell.length_a   1.000
_cell.length_b   1.000
_cell.length_c   1.000
_cell.angle_alpha   90.00
_cell.angle_beta   90.00
_cell.angle_gamma   90.00
#
_symmetry.space_group_name_H-M   'P 1'
#
loop_
_entity.id
_entity.type
_entity.pdbx_description
1 polymer ?
#
loop_
_entity_poly.entity_id
_entity_poly.type
_entity_poly.pdbx_seq_one_letter_code
_entity_poly.pdbx_strand_id
1 'polypeptide(L)'
;MSTSEAAVRERLTRALHERGEEIADRWVELQMEQALLDTDIGEAELREEADALIEALVPGLRSGVPVDRVVTSTPGLHEAVVGLSLRRARAGATPTATSLAVLALKEALLKAVQRDTRDAEELFASAVFMNRLLDVAGALSFETYVEGREEIIRRQSQQLMEQSTPVVRLWRQVLAVPLIGTLDTARTQVVMENLLQAIQDHEALVAIVDITGVPTVDTAVAQHLMQTVNAVRLMGADCVISGVRPSIAQTIAQLGIDLSTILTRATLADALAAAIKLIDGPGPDGDEGDDR
;
A
#
# COMPACT_ATOMS: atom_id res chain seq x y z
N MET A 1 -25.18 2.47 34.12
CA MET A 1 -26.17 3.14 33.23
C MET A 1 -27.17 3.92 34.11
N SER A 2 -27.36 5.19 33.83
CA SER A 2 -28.43 5.96 34.46
C SER A 2 -29.79 5.51 33.86
N THR A 3 -30.88 5.66 34.60
CA THR A 3 -32.25 5.36 34.13
C THR A 3 -32.58 6.12 32.84
N SER A 4 -32.03 7.31 32.67
CA SER A 4 -32.12 8.15 31.46
C SER A 4 -31.42 7.52 30.24
N GLU A 5 -30.24 6.93 30.39
CA GLU A 5 -29.52 6.33 29.26
C GLU A 5 -30.21 5.06 28.75
N ALA A 6 -30.79 4.24 29.62
CA ALA A 6 -31.56 3.07 29.21
C ALA A 6 -32.81 3.45 28.39
N ALA A 7 -33.50 4.51 28.79
CA ALA A 7 -34.64 5.01 28.06
C ALA A 7 -34.26 5.56 26.66
N VAL A 8 -33.14 6.25 26.57
CA VAL A 8 -32.62 6.73 25.26
C VAL A 8 -32.29 5.56 24.32
N ARG A 9 -31.62 4.53 24.83
CA ARG A 9 -31.28 3.33 24.05
C ARG A 9 -32.49 2.61 23.52
N GLU A 10 -33.54 2.47 24.38
CA GLU A 10 -34.80 1.85 24.00
C GLU A 10 -35.51 2.65 22.91
N ARG A 11 -35.54 3.99 23.04
CA ARG A 11 -36.13 4.88 22.03
C ARG A 11 -35.40 4.79 20.69
N LEU A 12 -34.06 4.84 20.68
CA LEU A 12 -33.29 4.68 19.48
C LEU A 12 -33.46 3.31 18.84
N THR A 13 -33.49 2.25 19.63
CA THR A 13 -33.72 0.90 19.13
C THR A 13 -35.11 0.76 18.49
N ARG A 14 -36.15 1.39 19.08
CA ARG A 14 -37.47 1.43 18.52
C ARG A 14 -37.50 2.20 17.20
N ALA A 15 -36.91 3.39 17.16
CA ALA A 15 -36.86 4.19 15.94
C ALA A 15 -36.13 3.45 14.79
N LEU A 16 -35.05 2.75 15.07
CA LEU A 16 -34.34 1.93 14.08
C LEU A 16 -35.20 0.76 13.59
N HIS A 17 -35.97 0.13 14.48
CA HIS A 17 -36.80 -1.00 14.11
C HIS A 17 -38.05 -0.58 13.30
N GLU A 18 -38.69 0.52 13.68
CA GLU A 18 -39.96 0.97 13.06
C GLU A 18 -39.70 1.83 11.81
N ARG A 19 -38.59 2.50 11.71
CA ARG A 19 -38.26 3.50 10.66
C ARG A 19 -36.89 3.31 10.01
N GLY A 20 -36.34 2.11 10.05
CA GLY A 20 -35.02 1.82 9.49
C GLY A 20 -34.88 2.24 8.03
N GLU A 21 -35.87 1.92 7.21
CA GLU A 21 -35.91 2.31 5.78
C GLU A 21 -35.91 3.84 5.60
N GLU A 22 -36.72 4.56 6.38
CA GLU A 22 -36.78 6.02 6.33
C GLU A 22 -35.48 6.67 6.78
N ILE A 23 -34.81 6.10 7.78
CA ILE A 23 -33.50 6.54 8.25
C ILE A 23 -32.43 6.32 7.15
N ALA A 24 -32.46 5.16 6.49
CA ALA A 24 -31.59 4.85 5.39
C ALA A 24 -31.79 5.80 4.20
N ASP A 25 -33.03 6.01 3.77
CA ASP A 25 -33.38 6.95 2.69
C ASP A 25 -32.84 8.34 2.99
N ARG A 26 -33.10 8.84 4.21
CA ARG A 26 -32.63 10.18 4.59
C ARG A 26 -31.11 10.28 4.65
N TRP A 27 -30.46 9.22 5.09
CA TRP A 27 -29.00 9.19 5.10
C TRP A 27 -28.39 9.21 3.68
N VAL A 28 -28.98 8.50 2.73
CA VAL A 28 -28.62 8.52 1.31
C VAL A 28 -28.86 9.92 0.72
N GLU A 29 -30.06 10.50 0.93
CA GLU A 29 -30.38 11.86 0.49
C GLU A 29 -29.33 12.89 0.97
N LEU A 30 -28.99 12.87 2.27
CA LEU A 30 -28.01 13.79 2.85
C LEU A 30 -26.65 13.71 2.19
N GLN A 31 -26.23 12.52 1.78
CA GLN A 31 -24.96 12.36 1.09
C GLN A 31 -25.00 12.87 -0.36
N MET A 32 -26.13 12.65 -1.03
CA MET A 32 -26.33 13.15 -2.40
C MET A 32 -26.50 14.68 -2.41
N GLU A 33 -27.23 15.28 -1.46
CA GLU A 33 -27.44 16.73 -1.35
C GLU A 33 -26.14 17.49 -1.06
N GLN A 34 -25.28 16.94 -0.22
CA GLN A 34 -24.07 17.63 0.24
C GLN A 34 -22.91 17.57 -0.76
N ALA A 35 -23.08 16.97 -1.94
CA ALA A 35 -22.02 16.73 -2.91
C ALA A 35 -20.74 16.16 -2.27
N LEU A 36 -20.89 15.42 -1.17
CA LEU A 36 -19.79 14.79 -0.43
C LEU A 36 -19.13 13.67 -1.25
N LEU A 37 -19.76 13.30 -2.35
CA LEU A 37 -19.32 12.24 -3.23
C LEU A 37 -18.63 12.86 -4.46
N ASP A 38 -17.36 13.07 -4.33
CA ASP A 38 -16.45 13.31 -5.47
C ASP A 38 -16.08 11.99 -6.17
N THR A 39 -16.92 10.95 -6.00
CA THR A 39 -16.68 9.57 -6.45
C THR A 39 -17.93 8.97 -7.07
N ASP A 40 -17.73 8.02 -7.98
CA ASP A 40 -18.78 7.26 -8.67
C ASP A 40 -19.50 6.24 -7.75
N ILE A 41 -19.73 6.55 -6.47
CA ILE A 41 -20.50 5.70 -5.56
C ILE A 41 -21.97 5.85 -5.91
N GLY A 42 -22.59 4.78 -6.40
CA GLY A 42 -23.98 4.78 -6.82
C GLY A 42 -24.96 4.76 -5.62
N GLU A 43 -26.21 5.22 -5.87
CA GLU A 43 -27.27 5.22 -4.87
C GLU A 43 -27.54 3.84 -4.25
N ALA A 44 -27.44 2.77 -5.05
CA ALA A 44 -27.59 1.40 -4.57
C ALA A 44 -26.51 1.00 -3.56
N GLU A 45 -25.25 1.41 -3.78
CA GLU A 45 -24.14 1.15 -2.89
C GLU A 45 -24.28 1.95 -1.59
N LEU A 46 -24.71 3.22 -1.68
CA LEU A 46 -25.02 4.05 -0.51
C LEU A 46 -26.13 3.41 0.32
N ARG A 47 -27.14 2.80 -0.33
CA ARG A 47 -28.21 2.12 0.36
C ARG A 47 -27.71 0.89 1.13
N GLU A 48 -26.87 0.06 0.51
CA GLU A 48 -26.26 -1.09 1.18
C GLU A 48 -25.42 -0.66 2.40
N GLU A 49 -24.68 0.45 2.30
CA GLU A 49 -23.94 1.01 3.42
C GLU A 49 -24.84 1.48 4.55
N ALA A 50 -25.97 2.14 4.22
CA ALA A 50 -26.95 2.60 5.19
C ALA A 50 -27.57 1.42 5.95
N ASP A 51 -28.05 0.42 5.22
CA ASP A 51 -28.69 -0.75 5.78
C ASP A 51 -27.74 -1.52 6.71
N ALA A 52 -26.49 -1.71 6.30
CA ALA A 52 -25.46 -2.37 7.12
C ALA A 52 -25.17 -1.61 8.43
N LEU A 53 -25.08 -0.27 8.39
CA LEU A 53 -24.85 0.55 9.58
C LEU A 53 -26.06 0.50 10.53
N ILE A 54 -27.30 0.61 9.99
CA ILE A 54 -28.53 0.61 10.75
C ILE A 54 -28.74 -0.74 11.44
N GLU A 55 -28.52 -1.84 10.71
CA GLU A 55 -28.62 -3.21 11.26
C GLU A 55 -27.61 -3.42 12.38
N ALA A 56 -26.37 -2.95 12.20
CA ALA A 56 -25.28 -3.11 13.16
C ALA A 56 -25.44 -2.25 14.42
N LEU A 57 -26.19 -1.13 14.36
CA LEU A 57 -26.46 -0.25 15.49
C LEU A 57 -27.34 -0.91 16.56
N VAL A 58 -28.34 -1.71 16.16
CA VAL A 58 -29.32 -2.31 17.08
C VAL A 58 -28.66 -3.19 18.17
N PRO A 59 -27.79 -4.16 17.83
CA PRO A 59 -27.06 -4.92 18.83
C PRO A 59 -26.20 -4.05 19.75
N GLY A 60 -25.54 -3.02 19.19
CA GLY A 60 -24.73 -2.07 19.94
C GLY A 60 -25.53 -1.31 20.99
N LEU A 61 -26.71 -0.82 20.64
CA LEU A 61 -27.61 -0.13 21.56
C LEU A 61 -28.11 -1.06 22.68
N ARG A 62 -28.32 -2.34 22.40
CA ARG A 62 -28.77 -3.36 23.37
C ARG A 62 -27.66 -3.90 24.25
N SER A 63 -26.39 -3.68 23.91
CA SER A 63 -25.24 -4.31 24.58
C SER A 63 -25.03 -3.89 26.05
N GLY A 64 -25.62 -2.78 26.51
CA GLY A 64 -25.40 -2.22 27.84
C GLY A 64 -23.99 -1.67 28.08
N VAL A 65 -23.11 -1.70 27.08
CA VAL A 65 -21.75 -1.14 27.13
C VAL A 65 -21.83 0.40 27.18
N PRO A 66 -20.94 1.11 27.89
CA PRO A 66 -20.89 2.58 27.86
C PRO A 66 -20.83 3.12 26.44
N VAL A 67 -21.54 4.23 26.17
CA VAL A 67 -21.73 4.79 24.83
C VAL A 67 -20.41 4.97 24.06
N ASP A 68 -19.35 5.38 24.76
CA ASP A 68 -18.02 5.61 24.19
C ASP A 68 -17.30 4.33 23.73
N ARG A 69 -17.79 3.17 24.14
CA ARG A 69 -17.25 1.86 23.81
C ARG A 69 -18.15 1.01 22.93
N VAL A 70 -19.36 1.48 22.65
CA VAL A 70 -20.34 0.70 21.84
C VAL A 70 -19.74 0.33 20.49
N VAL A 71 -19.17 1.29 19.78
CA VAL A 71 -18.60 1.06 18.44
C VAL A 71 -17.46 0.04 18.46
N THR A 72 -16.54 0.17 19.42
CA THR A 72 -15.36 -0.68 19.51
C THR A 72 -15.63 -2.05 20.14
N SER A 73 -16.68 -2.16 20.98
CA SER A 73 -17.01 -3.39 21.69
C SER A 73 -18.11 -4.21 21.04
N THR A 74 -18.75 -3.71 19.96
CA THR A 74 -19.77 -4.43 19.19
C THR A 74 -19.19 -4.84 17.85
N PRO A 75 -18.80 -6.11 17.64
CA PRO A 75 -18.09 -6.54 16.43
C PRO A 75 -18.79 -6.14 15.14
N GLY A 76 -20.09 -6.38 15.01
CA GLY A 76 -20.83 -6.04 13.79
C GLY A 76 -20.84 -4.54 13.48
N LEU A 77 -20.94 -3.67 14.50
CA LEU A 77 -20.90 -2.21 14.29
C LEU A 77 -19.47 -1.74 13.93
N HIS A 78 -18.48 -2.30 14.60
CA HIS A 78 -17.08 -2.03 14.27
C HIS A 78 -16.79 -2.41 12.81
N GLU A 79 -17.15 -3.62 12.40
CA GLU A 79 -16.97 -4.14 11.03
C GLU A 79 -17.71 -3.31 9.99
N ALA A 80 -18.93 -2.85 10.28
CA ALA A 80 -19.71 -2.00 9.38
C ALA A 80 -19.02 -0.65 9.13
N VAL A 81 -18.50 0.02 10.18
CA VAL A 81 -17.78 1.29 10.08
C VAL A 81 -16.43 1.10 9.35
N VAL A 82 -15.67 0.07 9.72
CA VAL A 82 -14.39 -0.26 9.07
C VAL A 82 -14.60 -0.61 7.59
N GLY A 83 -15.59 -1.46 7.30
CA GLY A 83 -15.90 -1.89 5.94
C GLY A 83 -16.28 -0.73 5.03
N LEU A 84 -17.17 0.18 5.50
CA LEU A 84 -17.52 1.41 4.79
C LEU A 84 -16.26 2.25 4.49
N SER A 85 -15.42 2.48 5.49
CA SER A 85 -14.25 3.35 5.36
C SER A 85 -13.24 2.79 4.36
N LEU A 86 -12.97 1.48 4.40
CA LEU A 86 -12.05 0.83 3.47
C LEU A 86 -12.59 0.78 2.02
N ARG A 87 -13.91 0.53 1.84
CA ARG A 87 -14.51 0.59 0.49
C ARG A 87 -14.37 1.98 -0.10
N ARG A 88 -14.71 3.02 0.66
CA ARG A 88 -14.59 4.41 0.21
C ARG A 88 -13.15 4.85 -0.06
N ALA A 89 -12.19 4.39 0.75
CA ALA A 89 -10.77 4.62 0.48
C ALA A 89 -10.33 4.01 -0.87
N ARG A 90 -10.81 2.81 -1.19
CA ARG A 90 -10.54 2.14 -2.48
C ARG A 90 -11.24 2.82 -3.66
N ALA A 91 -12.44 3.34 -3.46
CA ALA A 91 -13.19 4.10 -4.45
C ALA A 91 -12.63 5.52 -4.68
N GLY A 92 -11.62 5.95 -3.89
CA GLY A 92 -10.98 7.26 -4.04
C GLY A 92 -11.71 8.41 -3.36
N ALA A 93 -12.72 8.15 -2.52
CA ALA A 93 -13.38 9.18 -1.71
C ALA A 93 -12.36 9.91 -0.82
N THR A 94 -12.69 11.11 -0.37
CA THR A 94 -11.83 11.81 0.59
C THR A 94 -12.06 11.32 2.03
N PRO A 95 -11.08 11.41 2.94
CA PRO A 95 -11.26 11.04 4.34
C PRO A 95 -12.35 11.88 5.02
N THR A 96 -12.44 13.16 4.65
CA THR A 96 -13.47 14.07 5.16
C THR A 96 -14.86 13.63 4.71
N ALA A 97 -15.05 13.33 3.42
CA ALA A 97 -16.33 12.86 2.89
C ALA A 97 -16.76 11.54 3.57
N THR A 98 -15.81 10.62 3.78
CA THR A 98 -16.07 9.33 4.44
C THR A 98 -16.52 9.52 5.90
N SER A 99 -15.84 10.38 6.66
CA SER A 99 -16.23 10.67 8.04
C SER A 99 -17.55 11.41 8.14
N LEU A 100 -17.80 12.39 7.26
CA LEU A 100 -19.06 13.14 7.22
C LEU A 100 -20.24 12.22 6.86
N ALA A 101 -20.03 11.20 6.04
CA ALA A 101 -21.06 10.22 5.74
C ALA A 101 -21.51 9.47 7.00
N VAL A 102 -20.59 9.02 7.85
CA VAL A 102 -20.91 8.39 9.14
C VAL A 102 -21.64 9.40 10.04
N LEU A 103 -21.18 10.65 10.07
CA LEU A 103 -21.79 11.70 10.91
C LEU A 103 -23.17 12.15 10.42
N ALA A 104 -23.47 12.04 9.12
CA ALA A 104 -24.78 12.35 8.56
C ALA A 104 -25.91 11.48 9.17
N LEU A 105 -25.55 10.30 9.69
CA LEU A 105 -26.50 9.45 10.38
C LEU A 105 -27.10 10.11 11.63
N LYS A 106 -26.41 11.08 12.24
CA LYS A 106 -26.94 11.88 13.36
C LYS A 106 -28.24 12.59 13.00
N GLU A 107 -28.25 13.25 11.83
CA GLU A 107 -29.44 13.99 11.37
C GLU A 107 -30.60 13.03 11.05
N ALA A 108 -30.31 11.94 10.34
CA ALA A 108 -31.32 10.96 9.98
C ALA A 108 -31.98 10.33 11.22
N LEU A 109 -31.16 9.93 12.21
CA LEU A 109 -31.65 9.37 13.47
C LEU A 109 -32.42 10.39 14.31
N LEU A 110 -31.93 11.64 14.39
CA LEU A 110 -32.59 12.69 15.16
C LEU A 110 -33.97 13.02 14.59
N LYS A 111 -34.11 13.08 13.27
CA LYS A 111 -35.41 13.27 12.60
C LYS A 111 -36.37 12.13 12.91
N ALA A 112 -35.89 10.87 12.92
CA ALA A 112 -36.72 9.74 13.27
C ALA A 112 -37.22 9.80 14.73
N VAL A 113 -36.32 10.12 15.68
CA VAL A 113 -36.65 10.28 17.11
C VAL A 113 -37.62 11.45 17.33
N GLN A 114 -37.50 12.56 16.60
CA GLN A 114 -38.37 13.74 16.72
C GLN A 114 -39.81 13.44 16.33
N ARG A 115 -40.07 12.40 15.55
CA ARG A 115 -41.43 11.96 15.21
C ARG A 115 -42.11 11.18 16.35
N ASP A 116 -41.31 10.56 17.22
CA ASP A 116 -41.80 9.71 18.30
C ASP A 116 -41.97 10.47 19.62
N THR A 117 -41.21 11.56 19.81
CA THR A 117 -41.37 12.42 21.00
C THR A 117 -41.24 13.90 20.64
N ARG A 118 -41.99 14.73 21.33
CA ARG A 118 -41.89 16.20 21.30
C ARG A 118 -41.34 16.77 22.61
N ASP A 119 -41.03 15.91 23.57
CA ASP A 119 -40.42 16.32 24.81
C ASP A 119 -38.97 16.80 24.56
N ALA A 120 -38.69 18.03 24.94
CA ALA A 120 -37.42 18.68 24.67
C ALA A 120 -36.26 18.01 25.45
N GLU A 121 -36.52 17.54 26.67
CA GLU A 121 -35.51 16.88 27.50
C GLU A 121 -35.15 15.51 26.92
N GLU A 122 -36.11 14.74 26.48
CA GLU A 122 -35.91 13.46 25.80
C GLU A 122 -35.20 13.58 24.47
N LEU A 123 -35.56 14.60 23.67
CA LEU A 123 -34.84 14.90 22.42
C LEU A 123 -33.40 15.31 22.68
N PHE A 124 -33.17 16.16 23.67
CA PHE A 124 -31.81 16.57 24.03
C PHE A 124 -30.96 15.39 24.51
N ALA A 125 -31.49 14.56 25.39
CA ALA A 125 -30.81 13.36 25.88
C ALA A 125 -30.49 12.39 24.73
N SER A 126 -31.39 12.19 23.78
CA SER A 126 -31.18 11.36 22.59
C SER A 126 -30.10 11.97 21.69
N ALA A 127 -30.11 13.28 21.46
CA ALA A 127 -29.11 13.97 20.66
C ALA A 127 -27.71 13.87 21.26
N VAL A 128 -27.57 14.07 22.58
CA VAL A 128 -26.29 13.93 23.29
C VAL A 128 -25.75 12.50 23.18
N PHE A 129 -26.61 11.50 23.37
CA PHE A 129 -26.20 10.10 23.25
C PHE A 129 -25.75 9.77 21.82
N MET A 130 -26.53 10.14 20.79
CA MET A 130 -26.18 9.92 19.39
C MET A 130 -24.89 10.62 18.99
N ASN A 131 -24.69 11.87 19.45
CA ASN A 131 -23.43 12.59 19.20
C ASN A 131 -22.25 11.81 19.74
N ARG A 132 -22.27 11.39 21.01
CA ARG A 132 -21.16 10.63 21.59
C ARG A 132 -20.90 9.30 20.86
N LEU A 133 -21.96 8.58 20.49
CA LEU A 133 -21.85 7.32 19.75
C LEU A 133 -21.23 7.52 18.37
N LEU A 134 -21.77 8.47 17.61
CA LEU A 134 -21.35 8.68 16.21
C LEU A 134 -20.07 9.50 16.08
N ASP A 135 -19.66 10.25 17.10
CA ASP A 135 -18.33 10.86 17.15
C ASP A 135 -17.23 9.78 17.22
N VAL A 136 -17.45 8.73 18.02
CA VAL A 136 -16.53 7.58 18.07
C VAL A 136 -16.51 6.82 16.73
N ALA A 137 -17.69 6.62 16.12
CA ALA A 137 -17.77 5.98 14.81
C ALA A 137 -17.08 6.81 13.71
N GLY A 138 -17.26 8.13 13.73
CA GLY A 138 -16.60 9.05 12.79
C GLY A 138 -15.08 9.08 12.96
N ALA A 139 -14.58 9.06 14.20
CA ALA A 139 -13.16 8.98 14.50
C ALA A 139 -12.55 7.65 14.00
N LEU A 140 -13.20 6.52 14.30
CA LEU A 140 -12.80 5.20 13.80
C LEU A 140 -12.80 5.15 12.26
N SER A 141 -13.84 5.73 11.65
CA SER A 141 -13.95 5.81 10.19
C SER A 141 -12.77 6.58 9.58
N PHE A 142 -12.39 7.72 10.17
CA PHE A 142 -11.27 8.52 9.70
C PHE A 142 -9.93 7.78 9.85
N GLU A 143 -9.68 7.18 11.01
CA GLU A 143 -8.46 6.41 11.30
C GLU A 143 -8.33 5.24 10.31
N THR A 144 -9.37 4.43 10.18
CA THR A 144 -9.41 3.29 9.24
C THR A 144 -9.20 3.72 7.79
N TYR A 145 -9.79 4.86 7.39
CA TYR A 145 -9.58 5.40 6.05
C TYR A 145 -8.10 5.74 5.80
N VAL A 146 -7.47 6.44 6.74
CA VAL A 146 -6.04 6.84 6.63
C VAL A 146 -5.16 5.60 6.52
N GLU A 147 -5.33 4.62 7.40
CA GLU A 147 -4.58 3.37 7.37
C GLU A 147 -4.77 2.61 6.04
N GLY A 148 -6.02 2.49 5.58
CA GLY A 148 -6.35 1.86 4.30
C GLY A 148 -5.70 2.58 3.10
N ARG A 149 -5.65 3.91 3.13
CA ARG A 149 -5.01 4.70 2.07
C ARG A 149 -3.50 4.55 2.07
N GLU A 150 -2.86 4.54 3.23
CA GLU A 150 -1.43 4.30 3.36
C GLU A 150 -1.03 2.92 2.83
N GLU A 151 -1.83 1.89 3.11
CA GLU A 151 -1.60 0.56 2.57
C GLU A 151 -1.70 0.51 1.04
N ILE A 152 -2.69 1.20 0.45
CA ILE A 152 -2.82 1.32 -1.02
C ILE A 152 -1.59 1.99 -1.62
N ILE A 153 -1.14 3.12 -1.04
CA ILE A 153 0.04 3.86 -1.51
C ILE A 153 1.28 2.99 -1.41
N ARG A 154 1.46 2.28 -0.29
CA ARG A 154 2.59 1.37 -0.09
C ARG A 154 2.62 0.25 -1.14
N ARG A 155 1.47 -0.38 -1.42
CA ARG A 155 1.37 -1.43 -2.46
C ARG A 155 1.66 -0.89 -3.85
N GLN A 156 1.13 0.28 -4.20
CA GLN A 156 1.40 0.93 -5.48
C GLN A 156 2.88 1.28 -5.63
N SER A 157 3.50 1.82 -4.57
CA SER A 157 4.94 2.12 -4.57
C SER A 157 5.78 0.86 -4.74
N GLN A 158 5.41 -0.23 -4.09
CA GLN A 158 6.10 -1.51 -4.23
C GLN A 158 5.96 -2.08 -5.64
N GLN A 159 4.78 -2.05 -6.23
CA GLN A 159 4.55 -2.46 -7.62
C GLN A 159 5.36 -1.63 -8.62
N LEU A 160 5.46 -0.31 -8.40
CA LEU A 160 6.29 0.56 -9.23
C LEU A 160 7.79 0.23 -9.10
N MET A 161 8.25 -0.14 -7.90
CA MET A 161 9.64 -0.58 -7.68
C MET A 161 9.93 -1.91 -8.38
N GLU A 162 9.03 -2.88 -8.30
CA GLU A 162 9.15 -4.18 -8.97
C GLU A 162 9.22 -4.06 -10.50
N GLN A 163 8.44 -3.14 -11.10
CA GLN A 163 8.43 -2.89 -12.54
C GLN A 163 9.61 -2.04 -13.03
N SER A 164 10.30 -1.31 -12.15
CA SER A 164 11.30 -0.31 -12.55
C SER A 164 12.68 -0.87 -12.85
N THR A 165 12.93 -2.17 -12.66
CA THR A 165 14.26 -2.77 -12.90
C THR A 165 14.13 -4.13 -13.56
N PRO A 166 13.76 -4.19 -14.86
CA PRO A 166 13.63 -5.45 -15.58
C PRO A 166 15.00 -6.10 -15.77
N VAL A 167 15.09 -7.39 -15.49
CA VAL A 167 16.21 -8.21 -15.92
C VAL A 167 16.00 -8.55 -17.39
N VAL A 168 16.93 -8.17 -18.25
CA VAL A 168 16.84 -8.31 -19.69
C VAL A 168 17.88 -9.31 -20.18
N ARG A 169 17.51 -10.26 -21.02
CA ARG A 169 18.45 -11.14 -21.69
C ARG A 169 19.04 -10.44 -22.92
N LEU A 170 20.34 -10.10 -22.86
CA LEU A 170 21.04 -9.44 -23.96
C LEU A 170 21.65 -10.42 -24.97
N TRP A 171 22.05 -11.59 -24.50
CA TRP A 171 22.68 -12.63 -25.35
C TRP A 171 22.37 -14.02 -24.80
N ARG A 172 22.90 -15.07 -25.45
CA ARG A 172 22.83 -16.43 -24.89
C ARG A 172 23.51 -16.43 -23.54
N GLN A 173 22.78 -16.83 -22.49
CA GLN A 173 23.30 -16.94 -21.12
C GLN A 173 23.87 -15.63 -20.55
N VAL A 174 23.54 -14.45 -21.14
CA VAL A 174 23.89 -13.13 -20.64
C VAL A 174 22.65 -12.37 -20.28
N LEU A 175 22.52 -12.03 -19.00
CA LEU A 175 21.48 -11.14 -18.47
C LEU A 175 22.05 -9.76 -18.18
N ALA A 176 21.23 -8.75 -18.28
CA ALA A 176 21.56 -7.39 -17.84
C ALA A 176 20.46 -6.81 -16.96
N VAL A 177 20.88 -6.07 -15.95
CA VAL A 177 20.02 -5.28 -15.06
C VAL A 177 20.42 -3.81 -15.19
N PRO A 178 19.65 -2.98 -15.90
CA PRO A 178 19.90 -1.54 -15.94
C PRO A 178 19.34 -0.89 -14.66
N LEU A 179 20.23 -0.26 -13.86
CA LEU A 179 19.85 0.49 -12.68
C LEU A 179 19.73 1.97 -13.03
N ILE A 180 18.53 2.55 -12.81
CA ILE A 180 18.22 3.94 -13.18
C ILE A 180 17.67 4.68 -11.96
N GLY A 181 18.16 5.89 -11.72
CA GLY A 181 17.72 6.76 -10.63
C GLY A 181 18.42 6.45 -9.30
N THR A 182 17.83 6.94 -8.21
CA THR A 182 18.38 6.72 -6.87
C THR A 182 18.16 5.28 -6.43
N LEU A 183 19.23 4.67 -5.92
CA LEU A 183 19.18 3.35 -5.30
C LEU A 183 19.11 3.53 -3.78
N ASP A 184 18.20 2.83 -3.15
CA ASP A 184 18.15 2.62 -1.70
C ASP A 184 18.30 1.13 -1.38
N THR A 185 18.39 0.82 -0.11
CA THR A 185 18.57 -0.55 0.38
C THR A 185 17.45 -1.48 -0.08
N ALA A 186 16.18 -1.02 0.02
CA ALA A 186 15.03 -1.83 -0.32
C ALA A 186 14.98 -2.16 -1.82
N ARG A 187 15.22 -1.15 -2.66
CA ARG A 187 15.26 -1.33 -4.11
C ARG A 187 16.43 -2.22 -4.56
N THR A 188 17.59 -2.06 -3.94
CA THR A 188 18.76 -2.89 -4.27
C THR A 188 18.52 -4.36 -3.92
N GLN A 189 17.80 -4.63 -2.82
CA GLN A 189 17.44 -5.98 -2.44
C GLN A 189 16.47 -6.62 -3.44
N VAL A 190 15.43 -5.92 -3.88
CA VAL A 190 14.49 -6.39 -4.91
C VAL A 190 15.21 -6.69 -6.23
N VAL A 191 16.14 -5.81 -6.63
CA VAL A 191 16.99 -6.03 -7.82
C VAL A 191 17.81 -7.31 -7.70
N MET A 192 18.43 -7.52 -6.55
CA MET A 192 19.22 -8.72 -6.28
C MET A 192 18.37 -9.98 -6.39
N GLU A 193 17.21 -10.01 -5.73
CA GLU A 193 16.30 -11.14 -5.75
C GLU A 193 15.83 -11.48 -7.18
N ASN A 194 15.43 -10.46 -7.94
CA ASN A 194 14.99 -10.62 -9.34
C ASN A 194 16.14 -11.12 -10.24
N LEU A 195 17.36 -10.60 -10.03
CA LEU A 195 18.51 -11.03 -10.81
C LEU A 195 18.88 -12.49 -10.54
N LEU A 196 18.93 -12.89 -9.26
CA LEU A 196 19.26 -14.27 -8.87
C LEU A 196 18.20 -15.26 -9.39
N GLN A 197 16.92 -14.89 -9.31
CA GLN A 197 15.85 -15.69 -9.88
C GLN A 197 15.97 -15.82 -11.40
N ALA A 198 16.26 -14.71 -12.11
CA ALA A 198 16.43 -14.73 -13.55
C ALA A 198 17.68 -15.55 -13.99
N ILE A 199 18.75 -15.53 -13.21
CA ILE A 199 19.93 -16.38 -13.47
C ILE A 199 19.54 -17.85 -13.43
N GLN A 200 18.76 -18.25 -12.44
CA GLN A 200 18.26 -19.63 -12.32
C GLN A 200 17.32 -20.00 -13.48
N ASP A 201 16.33 -19.14 -13.78
CA ASP A 201 15.31 -19.41 -14.79
C ASP A 201 15.87 -19.48 -16.22
N HIS A 202 16.94 -18.75 -16.48
CA HIS A 202 17.56 -18.66 -17.82
C HIS A 202 18.90 -19.37 -17.92
N GLU A 203 19.34 -20.07 -16.88
CA GLU A 203 20.65 -20.74 -16.81
C GLU A 203 21.80 -19.81 -17.28
N ALA A 204 21.74 -18.56 -16.78
CA ALA A 204 22.67 -17.54 -17.23
C ALA A 204 24.06 -17.77 -16.63
N LEU A 205 25.08 -17.62 -17.46
CA LEU A 205 26.49 -17.73 -17.05
C LEU A 205 27.10 -16.38 -16.72
N VAL A 206 26.53 -15.29 -17.22
CA VAL A 206 27.02 -13.92 -16.96
C VAL A 206 25.88 -12.97 -16.69
N ALA A 207 26.01 -12.18 -15.62
CA ALA A 207 25.12 -11.09 -15.27
C ALA A 207 25.84 -9.75 -15.41
N ILE A 208 25.23 -8.80 -16.14
CA ILE A 208 25.72 -7.43 -16.27
C ILE A 208 24.86 -6.52 -15.39
N VAL A 209 25.47 -5.83 -14.43
CA VAL A 209 24.83 -4.80 -13.62
C VAL A 209 25.23 -3.44 -14.18
N ASP A 210 24.30 -2.78 -14.87
CA ASP A 210 24.57 -1.48 -15.49
C ASP A 210 24.12 -0.34 -14.56
N ILE A 211 25.09 0.43 -14.04
CA ILE A 211 24.88 1.56 -13.14
C ILE A 211 25.03 2.91 -13.85
N THR A 212 25.01 2.95 -15.18
CA THR A 212 25.13 4.20 -15.96
C THR A 212 24.06 5.21 -15.55
N GLY A 213 22.85 4.75 -15.25
CA GLY A 213 21.72 5.58 -14.84
C GLY A 213 21.69 5.99 -13.36
N VAL A 214 22.66 5.57 -12.56
CA VAL A 214 22.72 5.87 -11.13
C VAL A 214 23.52 7.15 -10.89
N PRO A 215 22.94 8.23 -10.33
CA PRO A 215 23.64 9.50 -10.15
C PRO A 215 24.67 9.44 -9.02
N THR A 216 24.35 8.77 -7.93
CA THR A 216 25.16 8.68 -6.70
C THR A 216 25.03 7.29 -6.07
N VAL A 217 26.12 6.82 -5.48
CA VAL A 217 26.17 5.58 -4.71
C VAL A 217 26.71 5.92 -3.32
N ASP A 218 25.94 5.63 -2.29
CA ASP A 218 26.39 5.72 -0.89
C ASP A 218 27.03 4.41 -0.42
N THR A 219 27.48 4.41 0.84
CA THR A 219 28.13 3.24 1.45
C THR A 219 27.23 2.01 1.48
N ALA A 220 25.95 2.19 1.83
CA ALA A 220 25.00 1.09 1.95
C ALA A 220 24.71 0.46 0.59
N VAL A 221 24.46 1.28 -0.43
CA VAL A 221 24.23 0.83 -1.81
C VAL A 221 25.47 0.13 -2.37
N ALA A 222 26.68 0.66 -2.14
CA ALA A 222 27.92 0.01 -2.57
C ALA A 222 28.09 -1.38 -1.93
N GLN A 223 27.80 -1.53 -0.64
CA GLN A 223 27.83 -2.80 0.05
C GLN A 223 26.82 -3.80 -0.52
N HIS A 224 25.58 -3.36 -0.79
CA HIS A 224 24.56 -4.20 -1.40
C HIS A 224 24.89 -4.63 -2.82
N LEU A 225 25.49 -3.76 -3.63
CA LEU A 225 25.99 -4.13 -4.95
C LEU A 225 27.07 -5.23 -4.86
N MET A 226 27.96 -5.12 -3.87
CA MET A 226 28.98 -6.17 -3.62
C MET A 226 28.37 -7.48 -3.17
N GLN A 227 27.36 -7.43 -2.31
CA GLN A 227 26.60 -8.63 -1.91
C GLN A 227 25.92 -9.28 -3.12
N THR A 228 25.34 -8.48 -4.02
CA THR A 228 24.74 -8.98 -5.27
C THR A 228 25.78 -9.71 -6.14
N VAL A 229 26.94 -9.10 -6.36
CA VAL A 229 28.02 -9.72 -7.12
C VAL A 229 28.46 -11.05 -6.51
N ASN A 230 28.64 -11.09 -5.19
CA ASN A 230 29.02 -12.30 -4.49
C ASN A 230 27.94 -13.39 -4.59
N ALA A 231 26.67 -13.01 -4.48
CA ALA A 231 25.55 -13.95 -4.62
C ALA A 231 25.47 -14.53 -6.03
N VAL A 232 25.63 -13.72 -7.07
CA VAL A 232 25.71 -14.16 -8.47
C VAL A 232 26.82 -15.20 -8.67
N ARG A 233 28.00 -14.94 -8.10
CA ARG A 233 29.14 -15.87 -8.18
C ARG A 233 28.91 -17.18 -7.42
N LEU A 234 28.25 -17.11 -6.27
CA LEU A 234 27.88 -18.32 -5.53
C LEU A 234 26.89 -19.22 -6.32
N MET A 235 26.12 -18.64 -7.22
CA MET A 235 25.26 -19.40 -8.14
C MET A 235 26.02 -19.97 -9.37
N GLY A 236 27.32 -19.69 -9.49
CA GLY A 236 28.16 -20.18 -10.59
C GLY A 236 28.15 -19.28 -11.83
N ALA A 237 27.58 -18.08 -11.76
CA ALA A 237 27.60 -17.09 -12.82
C ALA A 237 28.66 -16.01 -12.58
N ASP A 238 29.26 -15.46 -13.65
CA ASP A 238 30.11 -14.32 -13.55
C ASP A 238 29.30 -13.00 -13.52
N CYS A 239 29.88 -11.96 -12.89
CA CYS A 239 29.26 -10.66 -12.81
C CYS A 239 30.15 -9.58 -13.41
N VAL A 240 29.56 -8.74 -14.28
CA VAL A 240 30.23 -7.56 -14.89
C VAL A 240 29.50 -6.30 -14.45
N ILE A 241 30.17 -5.31 -13.94
CA ILE A 241 29.59 -3.98 -13.64
C ILE A 241 29.93 -3.03 -14.79
N SER A 242 28.91 -2.36 -15.36
CA SER A 242 29.07 -1.35 -16.40
C SER A 242 28.66 0.04 -15.93
N GLY A 243 29.21 1.08 -16.55
CA GLY A 243 28.80 2.47 -16.30
C GLY A 243 29.33 3.09 -15.02
N VAL A 244 30.45 2.60 -14.50
CA VAL A 244 31.10 3.16 -13.30
C VAL A 244 31.66 4.56 -13.64
N ARG A 245 31.05 5.61 -13.08
CA ARG A 245 31.52 6.99 -13.23
C ARG A 245 32.68 7.31 -12.29
N PRO A 246 33.52 8.31 -12.60
CA PRO A 246 34.66 8.69 -11.75
C PRO A 246 34.28 9.01 -10.30
N SER A 247 33.13 9.69 -10.08
CA SER A 247 32.60 9.99 -8.75
C SER A 247 32.24 8.73 -7.95
N ILE A 248 31.65 7.75 -8.61
CA ILE A 248 31.28 6.45 -8.00
C ILE A 248 32.53 5.66 -7.70
N ALA A 249 33.52 5.64 -8.63
CA ALA A 249 34.80 4.97 -8.42
C ALA A 249 35.55 5.54 -7.22
N GLN A 250 35.55 6.88 -7.05
CA GLN A 250 36.14 7.53 -5.88
C GLN A 250 35.48 7.13 -4.58
N THR A 251 34.14 7.12 -4.56
CA THR A 251 33.35 6.70 -3.37
C THR A 251 33.67 5.26 -2.98
N ILE A 252 33.69 4.34 -3.94
CA ILE A 252 33.98 2.93 -3.71
C ILE A 252 35.40 2.74 -3.19
N ALA A 253 36.40 3.46 -3.78
CA ALA A 253 37.79 3.42 -3.34
C ALA A 253 37.98 3.98 -1.92
N GLN A 254 37.26 5.07 -1.57
CA GLN A 254 37.30 5.65 -0.21
C GLN A 254 36.68 4.72 0.85
N LEU A 255 35.73 3.90 0.45
CA LEU A 255 35.10 2.91 1.32
C LEU A 255 35.95 1.64 1.52
N GLY A 256 37.09 1.53 0.85
CA GLY A 256 37.95 0.35 0.93
C GLY A 256 37.33 -0.92 0.34
N ILE A 257 36.36 -0.79 -0.52
CA ILE A 257 35.71 -1.93 -1.19
C ILE A 257 36.59 -2.41 -2.32
N ASP A 258 37.02 -3.66 -2.25
CA ASP A 258 37.87 -4.28 -3.26
C ASP A 258 37.07 -4.71 -4.49
N LEU A 259 37.21 -3.96 -5.59
CA LEU A 259 36.65 -4.30 -6.89
C LEU A 259 37.64 -5.07 -7.80
N SER A 260 38.85 -5.37 -7.34
CA SER A 260 39.87 -6.03 -8.17
C SER A 260 39.44 -7.39 -8.71
N THR A 261 38.52 -8.04 -7.99
CA THR A 261 37.99 -9.33 -8.40
C THR A 261 36.81 -9.21 -9.35
N ILE A 262 36.23 -8.00 -9.58
CA ILE A 262 35.04 -7.78 -10.38
C ILE A 262 35.39 -7.16 -11.72
N LEU A 263 34.91 -7.77 -12.78
CA LEU A 263 35.08 -7.22 -14.11
C LEU A 263 34.23 -5.94 -14.26
N THR A 264 34.91 -4.79 -14.43
CA THR A 264 34.21 -3.51 -14.65
C THR A 264 34.46 -3.01 -16.07
N ARG A 265 33.44 -2.35 -16.65
CA ARG A 265 33.51 -1.73 -17.98
C ARG A 265 32.89 -0.34 -17.96
N ALA A 266 33.36 0.53 -18.85
CA ALA A 266 32.84 1.90 -18.92
C ALA A 266 31.44 1.98 -19.55
N THR A 267 31.14 1.08 -20.48
CA THR A 267 29.85 1.06 -21.20
C THR A 267 29.19 -0.31 -21.16
N LEU A 268 27.87 -0.35 -21.35
CA LEU A 268 27.13 -1.58 -21.49
C LEU A 268 27.60 -2.42 -22.70
N ALA A 269 27.96 -1.76 -23.80
CA ALA A 269 28.49 -2.43 -24.98
C ALA A 269 29.80 -3.18 -24.71
N ASP A 270 30.75 -2.52 -24.00
CA ASP A 270 31.98 -3.16 -23.60
C ASP A 270 31.78 -4.29 -22.60
N ALA A 271 30.82 -4.13 -21.71
CA ALA A 271 30.41 -5.17 -20.75
C ALA A 271 29.83 -6.40 -21.47
N LEU A 272 28.98 -6.19 -22.47
CA LEU A 272 28.42 -7.27 -23.29
C LEU A 272 29.55 -7.98 -24.08
N ALA A 273 30.44 -7.25 -24.70
CA ALA A 273 31.58 -7.83 -25.41
C ALA A 273 32.47 -8.67 -24.48
N ALA A 274 32.68 -8.20 -23.25
CA ALA A 274 33.42 -8.95 -22.24
C ALA A 274 32.66 -10.19 -21.77
N ALA A 275 31.35 -10.10 -21.57
CA ALA A 275 30.50 -11.23 -21.20
C ALA A 275 30.51 -12.35 -22.26
N ILE A 276 30.44 -11.97 -23.54
CA ILE A 276 30.48 -12.93 -24.64
C ILE A 276 31.84 -13.67 -24.64
N LYS A 277 32.95 -12.97 -24.43
CA LYS A 277 34.28 -13.59 -24.31
C LYS A 277 34.40 -14.56 -23.13
N LEU A 278 33.73 -14.28 -22.01
CA LEU A 278 33.71 -15.19 -20.87
C LEU A 278 32.94 -16.50 -21.19
N ILE A 279 31.91 -16.41 -22.02
CA ILE A 279 31.07 -17.58 -22.39
C ILE A 279 31.79 -18.40 -23.49
N ASP A 280 32.31 -17.76 -24.51
CA ASP A 280 32.91 -18.43 -25.65
C ASP A 280 34.31 -19.03 -25.33
N GLY A 281 34.90 -18.65 -24.19
CA GLY A 281 36.25 -19.10 -23.78
C GLY A 281 37.39 -18.58 -24.69
N PRO A 282 38.65 -18.85 -24.42
CA PRO A 282 39.70 -18.70 -25.42
C PRO A 282 39.48 -19.77 -26.47
N GLY A 283 39.13 -19.32 -27.70
CA GLY A 283 38.97 -20.21 -28.85
C GLY A 283 40.19 -21.12 -29.04
N PRO A 284 40.05 -22.31 -29.65
CA PRO A 284 41.13 -23.26 -29.87
C PRO A 284 42.16 -22.81 -30.96
N ASP A 285 42.18 -21.52 -31.30
CA ASP A 285 43.09 -20.97 -32.33
C ASP A 285 44.20 -20.11 -31.70
N GLY A 286 45.30 -20.76 -31.35
CA GLY A 286 46.48 -20.08 -30.82
C GLY A 286 47.73 -20.97 -30.74
N ASP A 287 47.66 -22.16 -31.30
CA ASP A 287 48.88 -22.94 -31.56
C ASP A 287 49.25 -22.86 -33.06
N GLU A 288 49.66 -21.65 -33.50
CA GLU A 288 50.51 -21.56 -34.71
C GLU A 288 51.96 -21.67 -34.30
N GLY A 289 52.47 -22.83 -34.59
CA GLY A 289 53.83 -23.24 -34.38
C GLY A 289 54.86 -22.21 -34.86
N ASP A 290 55.74 -21.91 -33.98
CA ASP A 290 57.08 -21.44 -34.31
C ASP A 290 57.91 -22.68 -34.74
N ASP A 291 57.92 -22.90 -36.04
CA ASP A 291 58.82 -23.81 -36.67
C ASP A 291 59.53 -23.05 -37.78
N ARG A 292 60.65 -22.39 -37.44
CA ARG A 292 61.88 -22.28 -38.24
C ARG A 292 62.89 -21.26 -37.69
#